data_cfba9b3f848398a33af88d27c9b6845a
#
_entry.id   cfba9b3f848398a33af88d27c9b6845a
#
_cell.length_a   1.000
_cell.length_b   1.000
_cell.length_c   1.000
_cell.angle_alpha   90.00
_cell.angle_beta   90.00
_cell.angle_gamma   90.00
#
_symmetry.space_group_name_H-M   'P 1'
#
loop_
_entity.id
_entity.type
_entity.pdbx_description
1 polymer ?
#
loop_
_entity_poly.entity_id
_entity_poly.type
_entity_poly.pdbx_seq_one_letter_code
_entity_poly.pdbx_strand_id
1 'polypeptide(L)'
;MRVLVVASFNKGQFAPFIVEQAEALKEQGCEIEFFGLQGKGLRGYLNNVPQLKQKIREFRPDVIHAHYGLSGLFANLQREIPVVTTYHGSDINDKSALPFSKMAIRLSGWNIFVSRKIIEIAKPKKNYSLLPCGIDLHELQQMNKSEARQRMNLEANKRYVLFSGAFDNEVKNAPLARKAMEELCDPSVVLLELKGYSRDEVTMLMCAVDAFLMTSFTEGSPQVIKEALACGCPIVSVDVGDVKERIEGVEGCYVAETRHPAELSSLLQNAMGFEGKTKGWERVISDELDNRLVAQQLVKIFRSVCRK
;
A
#
# COMPACT_ATOMS: atom_id res chain seq x y z
N MET A 1 24.95 -5.37 3.71
CA MET A 1 24.10 -5.78 4.85
C MET A 1 23.15 -6.85 4.34
N ARG A 2 23.03 -7.96 5.09
CA ARG A 2 22.18 -9.12 4.72
C ARG A 2 20.84 -8.99 5.42
N VAL A 3 19.77 -8.93 4.66
CA VAL A 3 18.40 -8.74 5.17
C VAL A 3 17.54 -9.93 4.78
N LEU A 4 16.96 -10.62 5.77
CA LEU A 4 15.99 -11.68 5.54
C LEU A 4 14.58 -11.10 5.60
N VAL A 5 13.90 -11.05 4.46
CA VAL A 5 12.51 -10.59 4.36
C VAL A 5 11.57 -11.72 4.73
N VAL A 6 10.72 -11.52 5.75
CA VAL A 6 9.77 -12.52 6.26
C VAL A 6 8.34 -12.02 6.07
N ALA A 7 7.56 -12.74 5.27
CA ALA A 7 6.17 -12.38 4.99
C ALA A 7 5.30 -13.62 4.72
N SER A 8 3.98 -13.45 4.69
CA SER A 8 3.04 -14.52 4.30
C SER A 8 3.25 -14.93 2.84
N PHE A 9 3.24 -16.24 2.59
CA PHE A 9 3.33 -16.86 1.27
C PHE A 9 2.16 -17.80 0.98
N ASN A 10 1.03 -17.58 1.64
CA ASN A 10 -0.16 -18.44 1.54
C ASN A 10 -0.81 -18.45 0.16
N LYS A 11 -0.53 -17.46 -0.68
CA LYS A 11 -1.02 -17.36 -2.06
C LYS A 11 0.00 -17.86 -3.10
N GLY A 12 1.12 -18.48 -2.67
CA GLY A 12 2.20 -18.91 -3.55
C GLY A 12 3.09 -17.76 -4.08
N GLN A 13 2.86 -16.54 -3.62
CA GLN A 13 3.64 -15.34 -3.98
C GLN A 13 3.66 -14.34 -2.84
N PHE A 14 4.68 -13.50 -2.81
CA PHE A 14 4.73 -12.32 -1.93
C PHE A 14 3.89 -11.19 -2.51
N ALA A 15 3.42 -10.28 -1.65
CA ALA A 15 2.72 -9.10 -2.12
C ALA A 15 3.67 -8.20 -2.96
N PRO A 16 3.21 -7.65 -4.11
CA PRO A 16 4.08 -6.91 -5.03
C PRO A 16 4.90 -5.81 -4.36
N PHE A 17 4.29 -5.00 -3.50
CA PHE A 17 4.98 -3.91 -2.80
C PHE A 17 6.13 -4.40 -1.88
N ILE A 18 6.08 -5.65 -1.37
CA ILE A 18 7.17 -6.24 -0.57
C ILE A 18 8.35 -6.59 -1.48
N VAL A 19 8.05 -7.11 -2.67
CA VAL A 19 9.08 -7.44 -3.68
C VAL A 19 9.74 -6.16 -4.18
N GLU A 20 8.96 -5.16 -4.56
CA GLU A 20 9.44 -3.85 -5.02
C GLU A 20 10.33 -3.17 -3.95
N GLN A 21 9.91 -3.19 -2.68
CA GLN A 21 10.72 -2.66 -1.58
C GLN A 21 12.03 -3.44 -1.40
N ALA A 22 12.01 -4.75 -1.59
CA ALA A 22 13.21 -5.59 -1.51
C ALA A 22 14.18 -5.29 -2.66
N GLU A 23 13.69 -5.07 -3.88
CA GLU A 23 14.53 -4.66 -5.01
C GLU A 23 15.17 -3.28 -4.75
N ALA A 24 14.38 -2.31 -4.25
CA ALA A 24 14.94 -1.02 -3.86
C ALA A 24 16.01 -1.12 -2.75
N LEU A 25 15.89 -2.07 -1.82
CA LEU A 25 16.92 -2.36 -0.82
C LEU A 25 18.18 -2.98 -1.44
N LYS A 26 18.05 -3.83 -2.48
CA LYS A 26 19.20 -4.35 -3.22
C LYS A 26 19.97 -3.22 -3.91
N GLU A 27 19.28 -2.26 -4.50
CA GLU A 27 19.90 -1.05 -5.08
C GLU A 27 20.68 -0.23 -4.04
N GLN A 28 20.29 -0.28 -2.76
CA GLN A 28 21.05 0.31 -1.64
C GLN A 28 22.19 -0.57 -1.13
N GLY A 29 22.56 -1.64 -1.85
CA GLY A 29 23.66 -2.54 -1.53
C GLY A 29 23.33 -3.56 -0.44
N CYS A 30 22.06 -3.88 -0.23
CA CYS A 30 21.66 -4.98 0.64
C CYS A 30 21.61 -6.31 -0.13
N GLU A 31 22.09 -7.38 0.50
CA GLU A 31 21.86 -8.76 0.06
C GLU A 31 20.52 -9.22 0.65
N ILE A 32 19.57 -9.60 -0.20
CA ILE A 32 18.20 -9.91 0.22
C ILE A 32 17.89 -11.37 -0.06
N GLU A 33 17.36 -12.05 0.95
CA GLU A 33 16.66 -13.32 0.79
C GLU A 33 15.26 -13.26 1.39
N PHE A 34 14.39 -14.13 0.89
CA PHE A 34 12.99 -14.21 1.34
C PHE A 34 12.74 -15.49 2.12
N PHE A 35 11.87 -15.38 3.14
CA PHE A 35 11.29 -16.50 3.83
C PHE A 35 9.78 -16.37 3.87
N GLY A 36 9.08 -17.28 3.18
CA GLY A 36 7.62 -17.30 3.06
C GLY A 36 6.98 -18.12 4.19
N LEU A 37 6.18 -17.47 5.02
CA LEU A 37 5.37 -18.14 6.03
C LEU A 37 4.12 -18.74 5.40
N GLN A 38 3.90 -20.04 5.62
CA GLN A 38 2.76 -20.79 5.11
C GLN A 38 1.92 -21.37 6.25
N GLY A 39 0.62 -21.48 5.99
CA GLY A 39 -0.35 -22.05 6.92
C GLY A 39 -1.38 -21.04 7.41
N LYS A 40 -2.40 -21.55 8.13
CA LYS A 40 -3.48 -20.71 8.65
C LYS A 40 -3.35 -20.52 10.16
N GLY A 41 -3.53 -19.28 10.61
CA GLY A 41 -3.52 -18.91 12.02
C GLY A 41 -2.20 -19.20 12.75
N LEU A 42 -2.25 -19.13 14.08
CA LEU A 42 -1.08 -19.27 14.96
C LEU A 42 -0.37 -20.63 14.77
N ARG A 43 -1.13 -21.73 14.78
CA ARG A 43 -0.56 -23.09 14.66
C ARG A 43 0.13 -23.33 13.33
N GLY A 44 -0.48 -22.88 12.21
CA GLY A 44 0.13 -23.04 10.89
C GLY A 44 1.46 -22.32 10.79
N TYR A 45 1.54 -21.11 11.35
CA TYR A 45 2.77 -20.33 11.35
C TYR A 45 3.85 -20.92 12.30
N LEU A 46 3.48 -21.49 13.44
CA LEU A 46 4.46 -22.15 14.36
C LEU A 46 5.28 -23.24 13.68
N ASN A 47 4.68 -23.97 12.73
CA ASN A 47 5.37 -25.01 11.98
C ASN A 47 6.52 -24.50 11.11
N ASN A 48 6.58 -23.18 10.83
CA ASN A 48 7.66 -22.58 10.04
C ASN A 48 8.89 -22.19 10.90
N VAL A 49 8.81 -22.24 12.23
CA VAL A 49 9.90 -21.79 13.11
C VAL A 49 11.19 -22.60 12.91
N PRO A 50 11.16 -23.94 12.80
CA PRO A 50 12.37 -24.71 12.53
C PRO A 50 13.03 -24.35 11.19
N GLN A 51 12.21 -24.18 10.13
CA GLN A 51 12.70 -23.80 8.80
C GLN A 51 13.25 -22.36 8.80
N LEU A 52 12.63 -21.45 9.53
CA LEU A 52 13.15 -20.08 9.70
C LEU A 52 14.52 -20.11 10.38
N LYS A 53 14.69 -20.90 11.45
CA LYS A 53 16.00 -21.07 12.13
C LYS A 53 17.06 -21.69 11.21
N GLN A 54 16.66 -22.65 10.38
CA GLN A 54 17.56 -23.23 9.38
C GLN A 54 17.99 -22.15 8.36
N LYS A 55 17.02 -21.39 7.81
CA LYS A 55 17.29 -20.29 6.87
C LYS A 55 18.22 -19.24 7.44
N ILE A 56 18.05 -18.88 8.73
CA ILE A 56 18.93 -17.96 9.43
C ILE A 56 20.35 -18.48 9.50
N ARG A 57 20.57 -19.77 9.83
CA ARG A 57 21.91 -20.39 9.87
C ARG A 57 22.60 -20.42 8.50
N GLU A 58 21.84 -20.66 7.44
CA GLU A 58 22.34 -20.72 6.06
C GLU A 58 22.68 -19.32 5.54
N PHE A 59 21.72 -18.41 5.62
CA PHE A 59 21.85 -17.06 5.07
C PHE A 59 22.65 -16.11 5.99
N ARG A 60 22.64 -16.31 7.31
CA ARG A 60 23.29 -15.46 8.32
C ARG A 60 22.93 -13.98 8.16
N PRO A 61 21.64 -13.62 8.25
CA PRO A 61 21.21 -12.24 8.09
C PRO A 61 21.69 -11.35 9.23
N ASP A 62 21.97 -10.08 8.93
CA ASP A 62 22.25 -9.06 9.95
C ASP A 62 20.97 -8.59 10.64
N VAL A 63 19.83 -8.61 9.89
CA VAL A 63 18.51 -8.19 10.36
C VAL A 63 17.43 -9.00 9.65
N ILE A 64 16.31 -9.21 10.34
CA ILE A 64 15.07 -9.73 9.75
C ILE A 64 14.10 -8.57 9.56
N HIS A 65 13.62 -8.37 8.32
CA HIS A 65 12.54 -7.44 8.01
C HIS A 65 11.24 -8.21 7.85
N ALA A 66 10.37 -8.14 8.85
CA ALA A 66 9.08 -8.84 8.82
C ALA A 66 7.95 -7.90 8.40
N HIS A 67 7.06 -8.40 7.52
CA HIS A 67 5.88 -7.66 7.09
C HIS A 67 4.63 -8.26 7.72
N TYR A 68 3.79 -7.38 8.32
CA TYR A 68 2.61 -7.68 9.13
C TYR A 68 2.92 -8.22 10.54
N GLY A 69 2.04 -7.90 11.48
CA GLY A 69 2.23 -8.21 12.90
C GLY A 69 2.38 -9.69 13.21
N LEU A 70 1.63 -10.58 12.53
CA LEU A 70 1.74 -12.01 12.75
C LEU A 70 3.12 -12.53 12.27
N SER A 71 3.58 -12.13 11.10
CA SER A 71 4.92 -12.48 10.60
C SER A 71 6.02 -11.94 11.53
N GLY A 72 5.87 -10.71 12.02
CA GLY A 72 6.76 -10.11 13.00
C GLY A 72 6.81 -10.89 14.30
N LEU A 73 5.66 -11.35 14.82
CA LEU A 73 5.60 -12.18 16.01
C LEU A 73 6.41 -13.46 15.82
N PHE A 74 6.20 -14.18 14.70
CA PHE A 74 6.93 -15.43 14.42
C PHE A 74 8.41 -15.20 14.16
N ALA A 75 8.78 -14.15 13.43
CA ALA A 75 10.16 -13.78 13.24
C ALA A 75 10.89 -13.54 14.56
N ASN A 76 10.22 -13.00 15.57
CA ASN A 76 10.79 -12.76 16.88
C ASN A 76 10.99 -14.03 17.75
N LEU A 77 10.40 -15.17 17.40
CA LEU A 77 10.57 -16.41 18.19
C LEU A 77 11.98 -17.01 18.09
N GLN A 78 12.78 -16.64 17.08
CA GLN A 78 14.14 -17.16 16.93
C GLN A 78 15.14 -16.56 17.94
N ARG A 79 14.96 -15.31 18.39
CA ARG A 79 15.73 -14.62 19.44
C ARG A 79 17.21 -14.32 19.17
N GLU A 80 17.76 -14.69 18.01
CA GLU A 80 19.18 -14.55 17.66
C GLU A 80 19.46 -13.28 16.86
N ILE A 81 18.59 -13.01 15.88
CA ILE A 81 18.73 -11.90 14.93
C ILE A 81 17.71 -10.81 15.26
N PRO A 82 18.09 -9.52 15.27
CA PRO A 82 17.16 -8.43 15.49
C PRO A 82 16.07 -8.39 14.41
N VAL A 83 14.83 -8.09 14.82
CA VAL A 83 13.69 -8.01 13.92
C VAL A 83 13.19 -6.59 13.84
N VAL A 84 13.00 -6.10 12.60
CA VAL A 84 12.25 -4.89 12.28
C VAL A 84 10.92 -5.33 11.68
N THR A 85 9.79 -4.86 12.24
CA THR A 85 8.45 -5.24 11.76
C THR A 85 7.73 -4.03 11.17
N THR A 86 7.23 -4.18 9.93
CA THR A 86 6.37 -3.19 9.26
C THR A 86 4.92 -3.62 9.32
N TYR A 87 4.06 -2.71 9.82
CA TYR A 87 2.61 -2.89 9.97
C TYR A 87 1.88 -2.15 8.84
N HIS A 88 0.97 -2.86 8.14
CA HIS A 88 0.37 -2.40 6.88
C HIS A 88 -1.11 -2.00 6.97
N GLY A 89 -1.71 -2.06 8.13
CA GLY A 89 -3.08 -1.64 8.39
C GLY A 89 -4.01 -2.81 8.72
N SER A 90 -4.18 -3.81 7.89
CA SER A 90 -5.06 -4.96 8.17
C SER A 90 -4.68 -5.69 9.47
N ASP A 91 -3.41 -5.74 9.79
CA ASP A 91 -2.86 -6.34 11.00
C ASP A 91 -3.05 -5.49 12.27
N ILE A 92 -3.44 -4.23 12.13
CA ILE A 92 -3.71 -3.31 13.25
C ILE A 92 -5.22 -2.98 13.33
N ASN A 93 -5.88 -2.79 12.18
CA ASN A 93 -7.28 -2.41 12.10
C ASN A 93 -8.21 -3.60 12.40
N ASP A 94 -7.78 -4.83 12.12
CA ASP A 94 -8.52 -6.04 12.45
C ASP A 94 -8.37 -6.37 13.95
N LYS A 95 -9.49 -6.35 14.67
CA LYS A 95 -9.54 -6.67 16.12
C LYS A 95 -9.00 -8.06 16.45
N SER A 96 -9.11 -9.03 15.54
CA SER A 96 -8.60 -10.39 15.71
C SER A 96 -7.08 -10.49 15.54
N ALA A 97 -6.50 -9.66 14.67
CA ALA A 97 -5.06 -9.62 14.40
C ALA A 97 -4.28 -8.73 15.39
N LEU A 98 -4.93 -7.67 15.89
CA LEU A 98 -4.29 -6.66 16.76
C LEU A 98 -3.57 -7.23 17.99
N PRO A 99 -4.08 -8.24 18.73
CA PRO A 99 -3.36 -8.80 19.87
C PRO A 99 -1.99 -9.38 19.49
N PHE A 100 -1.90 -10.07 18.35
CA PHE A 100 -0.65 -10.63 17.85
C PHE A 100 0.32 -9.53 17.40
N SER A 101 -0.19 -8.49 16.76
CA SER A 101 0.59 -7.31 16.40
C SER A 101 1.13 -6.58 17.62
N LYS A 102 0.34 -6.45 18.71
CA LYS A 102 0.81 -5.88 19.97
C LYS A 102 1.93 -6.70 20.62
N MET A 103 1.90 -8.02 20.47
CA MET A 103 3.01 -8.88 20.91
C MET A 103 4.26 -8.66 20.07
N ALA A 104 4.12 -8.61 18.74
CA ALA A 104 5.22 -8.31 17.82
C ALA A 104 5.86 -6.94 18.13
N ILE A 105 5.05 -5.89 18.36
CA ILE A 105 5.51 -4.54 18.73
C ILE A 105 6.42 -4.56 19.97
N ARG A 106 6.10 -5.39 20.96
CA ARG A 106 6.89 -5.51 22.20
C ARG A 106 8.21 -6.25 22.00
N LEU A 107 8.25 -7.18 21.05
CA LEU A 107 9.38 -8.08 20.83
C LEU A 107 10.35 -7.55 19.78
N SER A 108 9.86 -6.80 18.78
CA SER A 108 10.67 -6.27 17.68
C SER A 108 11.67 -5.21 18.17
N GLY A 109 12.87 -5.25 17.62
CA GLY A 109 13.91 -4.24 17.86
C GLY A 109 13.49 -2.86 17.38
N TRP A 110 12.70 -2.82 16.28
CA TRP A 110 12.09 -1.61 15.75
C TRP A 110 10.75 -1.92 15.07
N ASN A 111 9.83 -0.95 15.08
CA ASN A 111 8.50 -1.05 14.53
C ASN A 111 8.26 0.06 13.52
N ILE A 112 7.80 -0.28 12.33
CA ILE A 112 7.49 0.66 11.26
C ILE A 112 5.97 0.63 11.04
N PHE A 113 5.36 1.79 11.06
CA PHE A 113 3.93 1.96 10.79
C PHE A 113 3.74 2.78 9.53
N VAL A 114 2.87 2.32 8.64
CA VAL A 114 2.67 2.96 7.33
C VAL A 114 1.75 4.19 7.38
N SER A 115 1.04 4.43 8.49
CA SER A 115 0.20 5.64 8.67
C SER A 115 0.07 6.05 10.13
N ARG A 116 -0.28 7.33 10.38
CA ARG A 116 -0.54 7.85 11.73
C ARG A 116 -1.73 7.17 12.39
N LYS A 117 -2.80 6.92 11.64
CA LYS A 117 -4.00 6.24 12.16
C LYS A 117 -3.70 4.87 12.77
N ILE A 118 -2.83 4.07 12.15
CA ILE A 118 -2.47 2.77 12.74
C ILE A 118 -1.51 2.91 13.95
N ILE A 119 -0.71 3.98 14.05
CA ILE A 119 0.06 4.29 15.26
C ILE A 119 -0.87 4.60 16.43
N GLU A 120 -1.91 5.40 16.20
CA GLU A 120 -2.91 5.75 17.22
C GLU A 120 -3.66 4.52 17.78
N ILE A 121 -3.94 3.54 16.91
CA ILE A 121 -4.59 2.27 17.32
C ILE A 121 -3.59 1.35 18.04
N ALA A 122 -2.39 1.21 17.51
CA ALA A 122 -1.35 0.32 18.03
C ALA A 122 -0.77 0.81 19.36
N LYS A 123 -0.63 2.13 19.52
CA LYS A 123 -0.07 2.84 20.69
C LYS A 123 1.30 2.29 21.10
N PRO A 124 2.30 2.27 20.17
CA PRO A 124 3.64 1.84 20.50
C PRO A 124 4.27 2.81 21.50
N LYS A 125 5.07 2.30 22.47
CA LYS A 125 5.68 3.14 23.50
C LYS A 125 7.08 3.63 23.12
N LYS A 126 7.83 2.88 22.31
CA LYS A 126 9.22 3.16 21.93
C LYS A 126 9.63 2.38 20.68
N ASN A 127 10.77 2.74 20.11
CA ASN A 127 11.39 2.04 18.98
C ASN A 127 10.43 1.91 17.78
N TYR A 128 9.90 3.04 17.31
CA TYR A 128 9.04 3.05 16.14
C TYR A 128 9.25 4.27 15.26
N SER A 129 8.82 4.14 14.02
CA SER A 129 8.81 5.20 13.00
C SER A 129 7.52 5.14 12.20
N LEU A 130 7.08 6.30 11.71
CA LEU A 130 6.15 6.41 10.61
C LEU A 130 6.96 6.35 9.32
N LEU A 131 6.72 5.34 8.50
CA LEU A 131 7.35 5.21 7.18
C LEU A 131 6.38 4.46 6.25
N PRO A 132 5.63 5.18 5.41
CA PRO A 132 4.80 4.58 4.38
C PRO A 132 5.64 3.76 3.38
N CYS A 133 5.04 2.73 2.79
CA CYS A 133 5.70 2.07 1.65
C CYS A 133 5.78 3.05 0.49
N GLY A 134 6.90 3.07 -0.20
CA GLY A 134 7.09 3.86 -1.41
C GLY A 134 6.42 3.22 -2.63
N ILE A 135 6.52 3.91 -3.75
CA ILE A 135 6.20 3.42 -5.09
C ILE A 135 7.41 3.57 -6.00
N ASP A 136 7.51 2.76 -7.04
CA ASP A 136 8.57 2.90 -8.02
C ASP A 136 8.22 3.97 -9.05
N LEU A 137 8.82 5.15 -8.90
CA LEU A 137 8.57 6.28 -9.80
C LEU A 137 9.22 6.09 -11.18
N HIS A 138 10.18 5.19 -11.34
CA HIS A 138 10.82 4.92 -12.64
C HIS A 138 9.98 4.00 -13.52
N GLU A 139 9.20 3.11 -12.93
CA GLU A 139 8.26 2.25 -13.64
C GLU A 139 6.96 2.99 -14.01
N LEU A 140 6.63 4.08 -13.32
CA LEU A 140 5.42 4.86 -13.57
C LEU A 140 5.63 5.82 -14.75
N GLN A 141 5.47 5.30 -15.97
CA GLN A 141 5.52 6.11 -17.18
C GLN A 141 4.27 6.97 -17.34
N GLN A 142 4.38 8.26 -17.03
CA GLN A 142 3.31 9.19 -17.34
C GLN A 142 3.13 9.32 -18.84
N MET A 143 1.89 9.16 -19.31
CA MET A 143 1.50 9.41 -20.71
C MET A 143 0.31 10.37 -20.77
N ASN A 144 0.06 10.91 -21.95
CA ASN A 144 -1.13 11.73 -22.13
C ASN A 144 -2.41 10.87 -22.16
N LYS A 145 -3.53 11.48 -21.80
CA LYS A 145 -4.81 10.78 -21.64
C LYS A 145 -5.32 10.14 -22.93
N SER A 146 -5.13 10.81 -24.09
CA SER A 146 -5.60 10.29 -25.38
C SER A 146 -4.80 9.06 -25.81
N GLU A 147 -3.49 9.06 -25.63
CA GLU A 147 -2.63 7.91 -25.90
C GLU A 147 -2.96 6.73 -24.96
N ALA A 148 -3.11 7.01 -23.66
CA ALA A 148 -3.48 6.00 -22.68
C ALA A 148 -4.84 5.34 -23.02
N ARG A 149 -5.85 6.13 -23.41
CA ARG A 149 -7.15 5.63 -23.85
C ARG A 149 -7.06 4.76 -25.10
N GLN A 150 -6.26 5.17 -26.08
CA GLN A 150 -6.04 4.38 -27.29
C GLN A 150 -5.40 3.02 -26.98
N ARG A 151 -4.36 3.00 -26.13
CA ARG A 151 -3.70 1.75 -25.73
C ARG A 151 -4.60 0.82 -24.91
N MET A 152 -5.49 1.39 -24.10
CA MET A 152 -6.45 0.65 -23.29
C MET A 152 -7.78 0.36 -23.99
N ASN A 153 -7.92 0.70 -25.29
CA ASN A 153 -9.15 0.56 -26.07
C ASN A 153 -10.38 1.22 -25.43
N LEU A 154 -10.19 2.38 -24.79
CA LEU A 154 -11.27 3.16 -24.18
C LEU A 154 -11.84 4.16 -25.18
N GLU A 155 -13.18 4.27 -25.22
CA GLU A 155 -13.90 5.17 -26.12
C GLU A 155 -13.63 6.65 -25.75
N ALA A 156 -13.30 7.47 -26.73
CA ALA A 156 -12.96 8.88 -26.51
C ALA A 156 -14.14 9.75 -26.03
N ASN A 157 -15.37 9.35 -26.39
CA ASN A 157 -16.61 10.06 -26.05
C ASN A 157 -17.23 9.67 -24.72
N LYS A 158 -16.64 8.71 -24.00
CA LYS A 158 -17.06 8.30 -22.65
C LYS A 158 -16.17 8.90 -21.57
N ARG A 159 -16.72 9.00 -20.37
CA ARG A 159 -15.97 9.30 -19.15
C ARG A 159 -15.79 8.02 -18.33
N TYR A 160 -14.65 7.92 -17.66
CA TYR A 160 -14.28 6.72 -16.92
C TYR A 160 -13.87 7.05 -15.50
N VAL A 161 -14.46 6.33 -14.56
CA VAL A 161 -14.06 6.34 -13.14
C VAL A 161 -13.41 5.00 -12.84
N LEU A 162 -12.16 5.01 -12.37
CA LEU A 162 -11.43 3.79 -11.99
C LEU A 162 -11.65 3.50 -10.51
N PHE A 163 -12.28 2.37 -10.22
CA PHE A 163 -12.47 1.89 -8.85
C PHE A 163 -11.20 1.27 -8.30
N SER A 164 -10.91 1.50 -7.02
CA SER A 164 -9.64 1.18 -6.35
C SER A 164 -9.35 -0.30 -6.12
N GLY A 165 -9.99 -1.22 -6.80
CA GLY A 165 -9.76 -2.66 -6.68
C GLY A 165 -10.79 -3.50 -7.42
N ALA A 166 -10.85 -4.79 -7.09
CA ALA A 166 -11.83 -5.71 -7.63
C ALA A 166 -13.20 -5.51 -6.97
N PHE A 167 -14.28 -5.63 -7.76
CA PHE A 167 -15.64 -5.48 -7.25
C PHE A 167 -16.06 -6.56 -6.26
N ASP A 168 -15.44 -7.73 -6.33
CA ASP A 168 -15.64 -8.86 -5.41
C ASP A 168 -14.81 -8.76 -4.12
N ASN A 169 -13.99 -7.74 -3.96
CA ASN A 169 -13.25 -7.49 -2.72
C ASN A 169 -14.12 -6.66 -1.75
N GLU A 170 -14.68 -7.33 -0.74
CA GLU A 170 -15.57 -6.71 0.25
C GLU A 170 -14.94 -5.50 0.95
N VAL A 171 -13.62 -5.54 1.23
CA VAL A 171 -12.91 -4.42 1.88
C VAL A 171 -12.97 -3.14 1.06
N LYS A 172 -13.01 -3.26 -0.26
CA LYS A 172 -13.05 -2.12 -1.20
C LYS A 172 -14.43 -1.45 -1.29
N ASN A 173 -15.50 -2.13 -0.81
CA ASN A 173 -16.86 -1.58 -0.74
C ASN A 173 -17.42 -1.08 -2.09
N ALA A 174 -17.36 -1.95 -3.10
CA ALA A 174 -17.93 -1.66 -4.42
C ALA A 174 -19.41 -1.23 -4.40
N PRO A 175 -20.28 -1.72 -3.47
CA PRO A 175 -21.65 -1.25 -3.38
C PRO A 175 -21.79 0.27 -3.18
N LEU A 176 -20.91 0.89 -2.37
CA LEU A 176 -20.91 2.33 -2.19
C LEU A 176 -20.48 3.08 -3.46
N ALA A 177 -19.47 2.56 -4.17
CA ALA A 177 -19.04 3.13 -5.45
C ALA A 177 -20.15 3.08 -6.49
N ARG A 178 -20.86 1.95 -6.62
CA ARG A 178 -21.99 1.81 -7.55
C ARG A 178 -23.12 2.78 -7.24
N LYS A 179 -23.51 2.94 -5.97
CA LYS A 179 -24.52 3.92 -5.56
C LYS A 179 -24.08 5.36 -5.88
N ALA A 180 -22.82 5.71 -5.68
CA ALA A 180 -22.31 7.03 -6.05
C ALA A 180 -22.38 7.25 -7.58
N MET A 181 -22.14 6.21 -8.39
CA MET A 181 -22.32 6.27 -9.84
C MET A 181 -23.78 6.40 -10.26
N GLU A 182 -24.70 5.73 -9.57
CA GLU A 182 -26.16 5.87 -9.80
C GLU A 182 -26.64 7.30 -9.54
N GLU A 183 -26.14 7.95 -8.47
CA GLU A 183 -26.44 9.35 -8.14
C GLU A 183 -25.89 10.36 -9.16
N LEU A 184 -24.88 10.00 -9.97
CA LEU A 184 -24.39 10.85 -11.06
C LEU A 184 -25.45 11.06 -12.16
N CYS A 185 -26.35 10.08 -12.33
CA CYS A 185 -27.40 10.09 -13.37
C CYS A 185 -26.87 10.37 -14.79
N ASP A 186 -25.63 9.98 -15.08
CA ASP A 186 -24.96 10.20 -16.35
C ASP A 186 -24.55 8.86 -17.00
N PRO A 187 -25.29 8.40 -18.02
CA PRO A 187 -25.01 7.11 -18.67
C PRO A 187 -23.70 7.10 -19.50
N SER A 188 -23.08 8.26 -19.73
CA SER A 188 -21.80 8.35 -20.42
C SER A 188 -20.61 8.05 -19.51
N VAL A 189 -20.82 7.95 -18.19
CA VAL A 189 -19.77 7.65 -17.21
C VAL A 189 -19.73 6.16 -16.90
N VAL A 190 -18.59 5.54 -17.09
CA VAL A 190 -18.37 4.11 -16.89
C VAL A 190 -17.48 3.87 -15.66
N LEU A 191 -17.91 2.99 -14.75
CA LEU A 191 -17.10 2.53 -13.62
C LEU A 191 -16.27 1.31 -14.05
N LEU A 192 -14.94 1.44 -14.02
CA LEU A 192 -13.99 0.37 -14.30
C LEU A 192 -13.46 -0.23 -12.99
N GLU A 193 -13.36 -1.57 -12.91
CA GLU A 193 -12.68 -2.20 -11.77
C GLU A 193 -11.18 -2.36 -12.03
N LEU A 194 -10.39 -2.26 -10.98
CA LEU A 194 -8.94 -2.49 -11.04
C LEU A 194 -8.65 -3.97 -10.71
N LYS A 195 -8.86 -4.85 -11.70
CA LYS A 195 -8.65 -6.30 -11.56
C LYS A 195 -8.12 -6.91 -12.84
N GLY A 196 -7.07 -7.75 -12.73
CA GLY A 196 -6.54 -8.53 -13.84
C GLY A 196 -5.59 -7.77 -14.77
N TYR A 197 -5.19 -6.55 -14.40
CA TYR A 197 -4.24 -5.74 -15.15
C TYR A 197 -2.81 -5.97 -14.68
N SER A 198 -1.86 -5.92 -15.61
CA SER A 198 -0.43 -5.82 -15.32
C SER A 198 -0.08 -4.46 -14.71
N ARG A 199 1.12 -4.33 -14.19
CA ARG A 199 1.61 -3.07 -13.59
C ARG A 199 1.53 -1.90 -14.57
N ASP A 200 1.99 -2.12 -15.81
CA ASP A 200 1.97 -1.11 -16.87
C ASP A 200 0.54 -0.71 -17.25
N GLU A 201 -0.36 -1.68 -17.35
CA GLU A 201 -1.77 -1.42 -17.66
C GLU A 201 -2.46 -0.62 -16.54
N VAL A 202 -2.12 -0.87 -15.27
CA VAL A 202 -2.61 -0.06 -14.14
C VAL A 202 -2.19 1.40 -14.30
N THR A 203 -0.92 1.65 -14.64
CA THR A 203 -0.41 3.00 -14.89
C THR A 203 -1.12 3.65 -16.08
N MET A 204 -1.29 2.90 -17.18
CA MET A 204 -2.02 3.38 -18.35
C MET A 204 -3.48 3.71 -18.02
N LEU A 205 -4.17 2.87 -17.26
CA LEU A 205 -5.55 3.14 -16.80
C LEU A 205 -5.62 4.41 -15.95
N MET A 206 -4.71 4.60 -15.00
CA MET A 206 -4.66 5.81 -14.17
C MET A 206 -4.41 7.07 -14.99
N CYS A 207 -3.66 6.98 -16.10
CA CYS A 207 -3.50 8.08 -17.05
C CYS A 207 -4.72 8.29 -17.97
N ALA A 208 -5.53 7.25 -18.23
CA ALA A 208 -6.64 7.25 -19.18
C ALA A 208 -7.96 7.74 -18.60
N VAL A 209 -8.22 7.50 -17.31
CA VAL A 209 -9.52 7.78 -16.67
C VAL A 209 -9.69 9.26 -16.31
N ASP A 210 -10.93 9.62 -15.99
CA ASP A 210 -11.29 10.99 -15.61
C ASP A 210 -11.23 11.20 -14.10
N ALA A 211 -11.42 10.12 -13.31
CA ALA A 211 -11.24 10.14 -11.88
C ALA A 211 -10.92 8.73 -11.35
N PHE A 212 -10.22 8.70 -10.22
CA PHE A 212 -10.00 7.50 -9.43
C PHE A 212 -10.91 7.54 -8.18
N LEU A 213 -11.60 6.44 -7.89
CA LEU A 213 -12.56 6.37 -6.77
C LEU A 213 -12.15 5.29 -5.76
N MET A 214 -11.99 5.68 -4.48
CA MET A 214 -11.78 4.77 -3.37
C MET A 214 -12.88 4.87 -2.32
N THR A 215 -13.57 3.75 -2.07
CA THR A 215 -14.65 3.64 -1.08
C THR A 215 -14.37 2.64 0.04
N SER A 216 -13.13 2.20 0.18
CA SER A 216 -12.70 1.14 1.09
C SER A 216 -13.18 1.35 2.52
N PHE A 217 -13.56 0.28 3.22
CA PHE A 217 -13.89 0.34 4.65
C PHE A 217 -12.66 0.64 5.51
N THR A 218 -11.51 0.10 5.13
CA THR A 218 -10.25 0.26 5.87
C THR A 218 -9.05 0.13 4.95
N GLU A 219 -8.01 0.90 5.24
CA GLU A 219 -6.70 0.86 4.58
C GLU A 219 -5.60 1.16 5.60
N GLY A 220 -4.35 0.91 5.23
CA GLY A 220 -3.18 1.38 5.99
C GLY A 220 -2.57 2.62 5.33
N SER A 221 -1.90 2.41 4.22
CA SER A 221 -1.35 3.42 3.32
C SER A 221 -1.45 2.86 1.89
N PRO A 222 -2.59 3.10 1.20
CA PRO A 222 -2.88 2.41 -0.06
C PRO A 222 -1.95 2.85 -1.18
N GLN A 223 -1.26 1.88 -1.79
CA GLN A 223 -0.31 2.14 -2.90
C GLN A 223 -1.00 2.77 -4.10
N VAL A 224 -2.21 2.30 -4.42
CA VAL A 224 -2.99 2.79 -5.58
C VAL A 224 -3.31 4.29 -5.51
N ILE A 225 -3.38 4.90 -4.32
CA ILE A 225 -3.53 6.36 -4.16
C ILE A 225 -2.24 7.08 -4.57
N LYS A 226 -1.09 6.57 -4.15
CA LYS A 226 0.22 7.13 -4.50
C LYS A 226 0.49 7.00 -6.01
N GLU A 227 0.11 5.86 -6.58
CA GLU A 227 0.19 5.60 -8.02
C GLU A 227 -0.72 6.54 -8.81
N ALA A 228 -1.97 6.72 -8.38
CA ALA A 228 -2.90 7.66 -9.01
C ALA A 228 -2.40 9.11 -8.91
N LEU A 229 -1.85 9.53 -7.76
CA LEU A 229 -1.18 10.82 -7.59
C LEU A 229 -0.01 10.96 -8.57
N ALA A 230 0.87 9.96 -8.64
CA ALA A 230 2.04 9.99 -9.52
C ALA A 230 1.65 10.04 -11.01
N CYS A 231 0.50 9.48 -11.40
CA CYS A 231 -0.05 9.60 -12.75
C CYS A 231 -0.75 10.95 -13.01
N GLY A 232 -0.93 11.78 -11.97
CA GLY A 232 -1.67 13.03 -12.07
C GLY A 232 -3.18 12.82 -12.22
N CYS A 233 -3.72 11.68 -11.78
CA CYS A 233 -5.14 11.34 -11.86
C CYS A 233 -5.93 12.10 -10.78
N PRO A 234 -7.08 12.73 -11.10
CA PRO A 234 -7.99 13.25 -10.09
C PRO A 234 -8.52 12.14 -9.20
N ILE A 235 -8.60 12.38 -7.88
CA ILE A 235 -8.93 11.35 -6.89
C ILE A 235 -10.14 11.76 -6.05
N VAL A 236 -11.08 10.84 -5.88
CA VAL A 236 -12.15 10.94 -4.86
C VAL A 236 -12.01 9.75 -3.92
N SER A 237 -11.94 10.00 -2.64
CA SER A 237 -11.80 8.96 -1.64
C SER A 237 -12.57 9.25 -0.37
N VAL A 238 -12.98 8.20 0.32
CA VAL A 238 -13.37 8.27 1.74
C VAL A 238 -12.10 8.40 2.61
N ASP A 239 -12.22 8.94 3.82
CA ASP A 239 -11.10 9.11 4.74
C ASP A 239 -10.67 7.79 5.39
N VAL A 240 -9.75 7.06 4.74
CA VAL A 240 -9.16 5.79 5.22
C VAL A 240 -7.64 5.80 5.14
N GLY A 241 -6.99 5.09 6.05
CA GLY A 241 -5.53 5.05 6.12
C GLY A 241 -4.93 6.45 6.18
N ASP A 242 -3.93 6.72 5.36
CA ASP A 242 -3.28 8.02 5.21
C ASP A 242 -3.79 8.83 3.99
N VAL A 243 -4.90 8.43 3.37
CA VAL A 243 -5.39 9.04 2.11
C VAL A 243 -5.57 10.55 2.26
N LYS A 244 -6.23 11.01 3.34
CA LYS A 244 -6.42 12.44 3.58
C LYS A 244 -5.09 13.20 3.60
N GLU A 245 -4.09 12.69 4.32
CA GLU A 245 -2.74 13.30 4.39
C GLU A 245 -2.07 13.37 3.00
N ARG A 246 -2.36 12.41 2.10
CA ARG A 246 -1.75 12.33 0.77
C ARG A 246 -2.38 13.28 -0.24
N ILE A 247 -3.70 13.43 -0.23
CA ILE A 247 -4.42 14.15 -1.29
C ILE A 247 -4.91 15.53 -0.87
N GLU A 248 -4.92 15.87 0.43
CA GLU A 248 -5.34 17.18 0.91
C GLU A 248 -4.46 18.30 0.32
N GLY A 249 -5.09 19.32 -0.26
CA GLY A 249 -4.41 20.42 -0.93
C GLY A 249 -3.89 20.11 -2.34
N VAL A 250 -4.12 18.91 -2.87
CA VAL A 250 -3.89 18.60 -4.29
C VAL A 250 -5.16 18.94 -5.07
N GLU A 251 -5.10 19.95 -5.93
CA GLU A 251 -6.24 20.38 -6.74
C GLU A 251 -6.73 19.23 -7.64
N GLY A 252 -8.05 19.05 -7.75
CA GLY A 252 -8.66 17.91 -8.44
C GLY A 252 -8.78 16.63 -7.59
N CYS A 253 -8.30 16.66 -6.33
CA CYS A 253 -8.39 15.53 -5.40
C CYS A 253 -9.26 15.89 -4.20
N TYR A 254 -10.17 14.98 -3.82
CA TYR A 254 -11.18 15.24 -2.80
C TYR A 254 -11.32 14.07 -1.83
N VAL A 255 -11.48 14.41 -0.54
CA VAL A 255 -11.83 13.45 0.52
C VAL A 255 -13.26 13.71 0.96
N ALA A 256 -14.11 12.69 0.87
CA ALA A 256 -15.48 12.78 1.37
C ALA A 256 -15.48 12.82 2.92
N GLU A 257 -16.30 13.70 3.49
CA GLU A 257 -16.50 13.79 4.94
C GLU A 257 -17.35 12.64 5.47
N THR A 258 -18.25 12.14 4.63
CA THR A 258 -19.15 11.04 4.94
C THR A 258 -19.01 9.89 3.92
N ARG A 259 -19.74 8.81 4.17
CA ARG A 259 -19.90 7.71 3.20
C ARG A 259 -21.25 7.78 2.49
N HIS A 260 -21.78 8.99 2.29
CA HIS A 260 -23.05 9.17 1.59
C HIS A 260 -22.84 9.15 0.07
N PRO A 261 -23.59 8.34 -0.70
CA PRO A 261 -23.42 8.25 -2.15
C PRO A 261 -23.51 9.59 -2.88
N ALA A 262 -24.45 10.46 -2.50
CA ALA A 262 -24.64 11.77 -3.13
C ALA A 262 -23.43 12.71 -2.93
N GLU A 263 -22.75 12.65 -1.78
CA GLU A 263 -21.51 13.42 -1.57
C GLU A 263 -20.41 12.93 -2.49
N LEU A 264 -20.18 11.61 -2.56
CA LEU A 264 -19.20 11.02 -3.46
C LEU A 264 -19.52 11.33 -4.93
N SER A 265 -20.79 11.32 -5.32
CA SER A 265 -21.24 11.70 -6.66
C SER A 265 -20.88 13.15 -6.98
N SER A 266 -21.16 14.08 -6.08
CA SER A 266 -20.81 15.51 -6.24
C SER A 266 -19.31 15.71 -6.37
N LEU A 267 -18.51 15.03 -5.53
CA LEU A 267 -17.04 15.08 -5.60
C LEU A 267 -16.49 14.46 -6.89
N LEU A 268 -17.15 13.38 -7.40
CA LEU A 268 -16.80 12.80 -8.70
C LEU A 268 -17.07 13.76 -9.85
N GLN A 269 -18.18 14.51 -9.81
CA GLN A 269 -18.46 15.55 -10.83
C GLN A 269 -17.36 16.59 -10.85
N ASN A 270 -16.93 17.08 -9.68
CA ASN A 270 -15.82 18.04 -9.56
C ASN A 270 -14.50 17.46 -10.06
N ALA A 271 -14.16 16.23 -9.68
CA ALA A 271 -12.95 15.56 -10.10
C ALA A 271 -12.89 15.32 -11.62
N MET A 272 -14.00 14.85 -12.21
CA MET A 272 -14.11 14.65 -13.66
C MET A 272 -14.16 15.97 -14.46
N GLY A 273 -14.51 17.08 -13.82
CA GLY A 273 -14.47 18.43 -14.40
C GLY A 273 -13.09 19.09 -14.31
N PHE A 274 -12.14 18.48 -13.61
CA PHE A 274 -10.78 19.01 -13.50
C PHE A 274 -10.03 18.86 -14.83
N GLU A 275 -9.48 19.96 -15.31
CA GLU A 275 -8.76 19.98 -16.60
C GLU A 275 -7.26 19.70 -16.42
N GLY A 276 -6.74 18.79 -17.22
CA GLY A 276 -5.33 18.41 -17.23
C GLY A 276 -4.96 17.35 -16.20
N LYS A 277 -3.75 17.42 -15.67
CA LYS A 277 -3.21 16.54 -14.64
C LYS A 277 -3.11 17.25 -13.31
N THR A 278 -3.40 16.54 -12.23
CA THR A 278 -3.19 17.07 -10.87
C THR A 278 -1.69 17.20 -10.57
N LYS A 279 -1.34 18.04 -9.58
CA LYS A 279 0.03 18.14 -9.03
C LYS A 279 0.35 17.00 -8.06
N GLY A 280 -0.21 15.81 -8.31
CA GLY A 280 0.01 14.63 -7.46
C GLY A 280 1.45 14.11 -7.52
N TRP A 281 2.12 14.26 -8.66
CA TRP A 281 3.53 13.89 -8.79
C TRP A 281 4.42 14.68 -7.82
N GLU A 282 4.24 16.00 -7.76
CA GLU A 282 4.97 16.88 -6.85
C GLU A 282 4.68 16.52 -5.39
N ARG A 283 3.45 16.11 -5.07
CA ARG A 283 3.07 15.62 -3.74
C ARG A 283 3.83 14.35 -3.40
N VAL A 284 3.91 13.38 -4.29
CA VAL A 284 4.64 12.12 -4.06
C VAL A 284 6.13 12.38 -3.82
N ILE A 285 6.72 13.31 -4.58
CA ILE A 285 8.12 13.72 -4.40
C ILE A 285 8.32 14.43 -3.05
N SER A 286 7.45 15.40 -2.71
CA SER A 286 7.56 16.15 -1.45
C SER A 286 7.36 15.30 -0.21
N ASP A 287 6.56 14.24 -0.33
CA ASP A 287 6.30 13.27 0.74
C ASP A 287 7.37 12.16 0.82
N GLU A 288 8.42 12.22 -0.01
CA GLU A 288 9.52 11.23 -0.10
C GLU A 288 9.03 9.79 -0.31
N LEU A 289 7.99 9.60 -1.14
CA LEU A 289 7.37 8.30 -1.38
C LEU A 289 8.01 7.49 -2.52
N ASP A 290 9.17 7.89 -3.03
CA ASP A 290 9.98 7.07 -3.93
C ASP A 290 10.55 5.86 -3.17
N ASN A 291 10.44 4.66 -3.76
CA ASN A 291 10.96 3.43 -3.18
C ASN A 291 12.44 3.50 -2.81
N ARG A 292 13.25 4.26 -3.57
CA ARG A 292 14.69 4.45 -3.28
C ARG A 292 14.90 5.25 -2.00
N LEU A 293 14.12 6.33 -1.78
CA LEU A 293 14.20 7.14 -0.57
C LEU A 293 13.71 6.36 0.64
N VAL A 294 12.60 5.61 0.49
CA VAL A 294 12.09 4.71 1.54
C VAL A 294 13.13 3.63 1.88
N ALA A 295 13.78 3.02 0.88
CA ALA A 295 14.83 2.03 1.11
C ALA A 295 16.04 2.61 1.86
N GLN A 296 16.44 3.86 1.55
CA GLN A 296 17.50 4.55 2.30
C GLN A 296 17.13 4.75 3.78
N GLN A 297 15.88 5.12 4.06
CA GLN A 297 15.38 5.25 5.43
C GLN A 297 15.34 3.90 6.14
N LEU A 298 14.90 2.83 5.47
CA LEU A 298 14.95 1.47 6.00
C LEU A 298 16.35 1.02 6.36
N VAL A 299 17.35 1.26 5.49
CA VAL A 299 18.75 0.93 5.74
C VAL A 299 19.28 1.66 6.98
N LYS A 300 18.90 2.93 7.20
CA LYS A 300 19.26 3.67 8.43
C LYS A 300 18.66 3.01 9.68
N ILE A 301 17.39 2.61 9.62
CA ILE A 301 16.71 1.90 10.70
C ILE A 301 17.41 0.56 10.98
N PHE A 302 17.67 -0.24 9.94
CA PHE A 302 18.34 -1.55 10.09
C PHE A 302 19.70 -1.42 10.75
N ARG A 303 20.53 -0.46 10.29
CA ARG A 303 21.84 -0.18 10.90
C ARG A 303 21.73 0.21 12.38
N SER A 304 20.68 0.96 12.75
CA SER A 304 20.48 1.39 14.15
C SER A 304 20.13 0.22 15.08
N VAL A 305 19.46 -0.80 14.55
CA VAL A 305 19.03 -1.99 15.30
C VAL A 305 20.17 -3.01 15.42
N CYS A 306 21.01 -3.14 14.38
CA CYS A 306 22.17 -4.05 14.39
C CYS A 306 23.33 -3.59 15.30
N ARG A 307 23.38 -2.30 15.67
CA ARG A 307 24.45 -1.75 16.52
C ARG A 307 24.17 -1.89 18.02
N LYS A 308 23.01 -2.36 18.40
CA LYS A 308 22.60 -2.62 19.79
C LYS A 308 22.84 -4.06 20.19
#